data_02997e46436c2fee32e477bc820b3d5f
#
_entry.id   02997e46436c2fee32e477bc820b3d5f
#
_cell.length_a   1.000
_cell.length_b   1.000
_cell.length_c   1.000
_cell.angle_alpha   90.00
_cell.angle_beta   90.00
_cell.angle_gamma   90.00
#
_symmetry.space_group_name_H-M   'P 1'
#
loop_
_entity.id
_entity.type
_entity.pdbx_description
1 polymer ?
#
loop_
_entity_poly.entity_id
_entity_poly.type
_entity_poly.pdbx_seq_one_letter_code
_entity_poly.pdbx_strand_id
1 'polypeptide(L)'
;MEKNKLKENLKQLTDNIREIAEESEDEIFDVLYVLQELESLHRDIRTTMFEPSLPETRHHLYLLMKHLEEMGGWPYIERMRLRDLCANLKIEKS
;
A
#
# COMPACT_ATOMS: atom_id res chain seq x y z
N MET A 1 10.31 -15.24 4.50
CA MET A 1 10.33 -15.36 3.03
C MET A 1 11.45 -14.51 2.47
N GLU A 2 12.24 -15.06 1.56
CA GLU A 2 13.30 -14.31 0.92
C GLU A 2 12.73 -13.23 0.01
N LYS A 3 13.40 -12.08 -0.08
CA LYS A 3 12.95 -10.97 -0.90
C LYS A 3 12.79 -11.34 -2.37
N ASN A 4 13.69 -12.18 -2.89
CA ASN A 4 13.61 -12.59 -4.29
C ASN A 4 12.37 -13.42 -4.56
N LYS A 5 12.04 -14.34 -3.65
CA LYS A 5 10.85 -15.16 -3.78
C LYS A 5 9.57 -14.32 -3.66
N LEU A 6 9.58 -13.34 -2.76
CA LEU A 6 8.48 -12.42 -2.62
C LEU A 6 8.25 -11.63 -3.90
N LYS A 7 9.32 -11.10 -4.48
CA LYS A 7 9.23 -10.34 -5.74
C LYS A 7 8.73 -11.19 -6.89
N GLU A 8 9.21 -12.43 -6.98
CA GLU A 8 8.77 -13.33 -8.04
C GLU A 8 7.29 -13.67 -7.92
N ASN A 9 6.84 -13.98 -6.69
CA ASN A 9 5.43 -14.30 -6.45
C ASN A 9 4.53 -13.11 -6.77
N LEU A 10 4.91 -11.93 -6.34
CA LEU A 10 4.14 -10.72 -6.62
C LEU A 10 4.12 -10.39 -8.10
N LYS A 11 5.27 -10.53 -8.78
CA LYS A 11 5.34 -10.27 -10.21
C LYS A 11 4.41 -11.19 -10.98
N GLN A 12 4.38 -12.47 -10.62
CA GLN A 12 3.51 -13.42 -11.28
C GLN A 12 2.04 -13.04 -11.11
N LEU A 13 1.65 -12.67 -9.89
CA LEU A 13 0.26 -12.30 -9.62
C LEU A 13 -0.12 -10.98 -10.29
N THR A 14 0.77 -10.00 -10.27
CA THR A 14 0.48 -8.71 -10.92
C THR A 14 0.43 -8.86 -12.43
N ASP A 15 1.26 -9.71 -13.01
CA ASP A 15 1.20 -9.99 -14.45
C ASP A 15 -0.13 -10.65 -14.81
N ASN A 16 -0.62 -11.58 -13.97
CA ASN A 16 -1.92 -12.20 -14.17
C ASN A 16 -3.06 -11.19 -14.10
N ILE A 17 -3.01 -10.29 -13.14
CA ILE A 17 -4.03 -9.24 -12.99
C ILE A 17 -4.01 -8.32 -14.20
N ARG A 18 -2.81 -7.94 -14.66
CA ARG A 18 -2.66 -7.08 -15.84
C ARG A 18 -3.25 -7.73 -17.08
N GLU A 19 -3.02 -9.02 -17.24
CA GLU A 19 -3.59 -9.78 -18.35
C GLU A 19 -5.11 -9.81 -18.30
N ILE A 20 -5.69 -10.02 -17.11
CA ILE A 20 -7.13 -9.98 -16.93
C ILE A 20 -7.69 -8.60 -17.30
N ALA A 21 -7.01 -7.54 -16.87
CA ALA A 21 -7.43 -6.19 -17.18
C ALA A 21 -7.36 -5.91 -18.68
N GLU A 22 -6.32 -6.40 -19.35
CA GLU A 22 -6.18 -6.23 -20.81
C GLU A 22 -7.29 -6.94 -21.57
N GLU A 23 -7.70 -8.13 -21.11
CA GLU A 23 -8.81 -8.86 -21.73
C GLU A 23 -10.13 -8.10 -21.59
N SER A 24 -10.23 -7.23 -20.59
CA SER A 24 -11.46 -6.48 -20.30
C SER A 24 -11.37 -5.03 -20.75
N GLU A 25 -10.33 -4.63 -21.48
CA GLU A 25 -10.07 -3.20 -21.74
C GLU A 25 -11.17 -2.47 -22.47
N ASP A 26 -11.99 -3.20 -23.27
CA ASP A 26 -13.08 -2.57 -24.00
C ASP A 26 -14.36 -2.45 -23.18
N GLU A 27 -14.38 -3.03 -21.98
CA GLU A 27 -15.54 -3.03 -21.10
C GLU A 27 -15.26 -2.19 -19.85
N ILE A 28 -15.71 -0.94 -19.86
CA ILE A 28 -15.39 0.00 -18.79
C ILE A 28 -15.84 -0.48 -17.42
N PHE A 29 -16.99 -1.16 -17.33
CA PHE A 29 -17.46 -1.66 -16.04
C PHE A 29 -16.62 -2.85 -15.54
N ASP A 30 -16.11 -3.66 -16.43
CA ASP A 30 -15.21 -4.75 -16.06
C ASP A 30 -13.88 -4.22 -15.57
N VAL A 31 -13.33 -3.22 -16.26
CA VAL A 31 -12.10 -2.57 -15.80
C VAL A 31 -12.31 -1.92 -14.42
N LEU A 32 -13.44 -1.26 -14.24
CA LEU A 32 -13.78 -0.67 -12.95
C LEU A 32 -13.88 -1.73 -11.86
N TYR A 33 -14.46 -2.88 -12.17
CA TYR A 33 -14.57 -3.99 -11.22
C TYR A 33 -13.18 -4.47 -10.79
N VAL A 34 -12.26 -4.62 -11.74
CA VAL A 34 -10.88 -5.01 -11.44
C VAL A 34 -10.27 -4.00 -10.47
N LEU A 35 -10.44 -2.70 -10.75
CA LEU A 35 -9.90 -1.66 -9.89
C LEU A 35 -10.51 -1.68 -8.50
N GLN A 36 -11.82 -1.96 -8.41
CA GLN A 36 -12.50 -2.06 -7.12
C GLN A 36 -11.97 -3.22 -6.29
N GLU A 37 -11.72 -4.35 -6.94
CA GLU A 37 -11.16 -5.52 -6.26
C GLU A 37 -9.75 -5.25 -5.76
N LEU A 38 -8.93 -4.59 -6.58
CA LEU A 38 -7.57 -4.24 -6.19
C LEU A 38 -7.57 -3.25 -5.02
N GLU A 39 -8.47 -2.28 -5.06
CA GLU A 39 -8.56 -1.29 -4.00
C GLU A 39 -9.03 -1.93 -2.69
N SER A 40 -9.99 -2.85 -2.76
CA SER A 40 -10.47 -3.57 -1.61
C SER A 40 -9.36 -4.41 -0.97
N LEU A 41 -8.61 -5.14 -1.80
CA LEU A 41 -7.47 -5.93 -1.33
C LEU A 41 -6.40 -5.04 -0.71
N HIS A 42 -6.10 -3.92 -1.36
CA HIS A 42 -5.14 -2.96 -0.85
C HIS A 42 -5.54 -2.46 0.55
N ARG A 43 -6.81 -2.10 0.70
CA ARG A 43 -7.34 -1.62 1.98
C ARG A 43 -7.25 -2.69 3.06
N ASP A 44 -7.60 -3.93 2.73
CA ASP A 44 -7.55 -5.02 3.69
C ASP A 44 -6.12 -5.25 4.20
N ILE A 45 -5.16 -5.29 3.30
CA ILE A 45 -3.76 -5.49 3.66
C ILE A 45 -3.27 -4.32 4.51
N ARG A 46 -3.63 -3.10 4.12
CA ARG A 46 -3.23 -1.90 4.87
C ARG A 46 -3.78 -1.93 6.29
N THR A 47 -5.07 -2.20 6.45
CA THR A 47 -5.71 -2.09 7.76
C THR A 47 -5.42 -3.26 8.67
N THR A 48 -5.27 -4.46 8.12
CA THR A 48 -5.07 -5.67 8.94
C THR A 48 -3.60 -6.02 9.16
N MET A 49 -2.71 -5.58 8.28
CA MET A 49 -1.30 -5.98 8.31
C MET A 49 -0.34 -4.81 8.43
N PHE A 50 -0.52 -3.79 7.62
CA PHE A 50 0.43 -2.68 7.58
C PHE A 50 0.29 -1.76 8.79
N GLU A 51 -0.90 -1.24 9.03
CA GLU A 51 -1.12 -0.31 10.13
C GLU A 51 -0.81 -0.92 11.50
N PRO A 52 -1.23 -2.17 11.80
CA PRO A 52 -0.87 -2.80 13.07
C PRO A 52 0.63 -3.01 13.25
N SER A 53 1.39 -3.07 12.15
CA SER A 53 2.84 -3.26 12.20
C SER A 53 3.62 -1.96 12.33
N LEU A 54 2.94 -0.81 12.33
CA LEU A 54 3.61 0.48 12.42
C LEU A 54 4.22 0.67 13.81
N PRO A 55 5.35 1.42 13.89
CA PRO A 55 5.95 1.72 15.17
C PRO A 55 5.00 2.50 16.08
N GLU A 56 5.05 2.21 17.38
CA GLU A 56 4.16 2.84 18.35
C GLU A 56 4.58 4.25 18.72
N THR A 57 5.88 4.56 18.66
CA THR A 57 6.37 5.86 19.04
C THR A 57 6.38 6.81 17.85
N ARG A 58 6.09 8.07 18.11
CA ARG A 58 6.12 9.12 17.11
C ARG A 58 7.48 9.23 16.41
N HIS A 59 8.55 9.10 17.18
CA HIS A 59 9.90 9.20 16.63
C HIS A 59 10.17 8.09 15.61
N HIS A 60 9.85 6.86 15.97
CA HIS A 60 10.06 5.72 15.08
C HIS A 60 9.16 5.80 13.85
N LEU A 61 7.93 6.29 14.02
CA LEU A 61 7.01 6.46 12.89
C LEU A 61 7.55 7.52 11.93
N TYR A 62 8.10 8.61 12.46
CA TYR A 62 8.72 9.66 11.65
C TYR A 62 9.91 9.10 10.86
N LEU A 63 10.76 8.32 11.50
CA LEU A 63 11.92 7.72 10.84
C LEU A 63 11.49 6.77 9.73
N LEU A 64 10.46 5.98 9.98
CA LEU A 64 9.91 5.09 8.95
C LEU A 64 9.40 5.88 7.76
N MET A 65 8.64 6.93 8.01
CA MET A 65 8.08 7.78 6.94
C MET A 65 9.19 8.43 6.12
N LYS A 66 10.23 8.92 6.79
CA LYS A 66 11.36 9.53 6.11
C LYS A 66 12.09 8.52 5.24
N HIS A 67 12.29 7.31 5.75
CA HIS A 67 12.94 6.24 5.01
C HIS A 67 12.13 5.88 3.76
N LEU A 68 10.81 5.77 3.89
CA LEU A 68 9.94 5.46 2.76
C LEU A 68 9.96 6.55 1.70
N GLU A 69 10.02 7.81 2.12
CA GLU A 69 10.11 8.92 1.18
C GLU A 69 11.44 8.90 0.42
N GLU A 70 12.52 8.54 1.08
CA GLU A 70 13.82 8.43 0.45
C GLU A 70 13.88 7.28 -0.56
N MET A 71 13.24 6.17 -0.24
CA MET A 71 13.17 5.02 -1.14
C MET A 71 12.28 5.27 -2.35
N GLY A 72 11.20 6.01 -2.15
CA GLY A 72 10.21 6.25 -3.18
C GLY A 72 9.40 5.02 -3.55
N GLY A 73 8.53 5.16 -4.52
CA GLY A 73 7.81 4.04 -5.12
C GLY A 73 6.68 3.43 -4.30
N TRP A 74 6.36 3.97 -3.13
CA TRP A 74 5.28 3.42 -2.31
C TRP A 74 3.94 4.13 -2.61
N PRO A 75 2.82 3.46 -2.34
CA PRO A 75 1.52 4.01 -2.71
C PRO A 75 1.23 5.34 -2.05
N TYR A 76 0.64 6.24 -2.83
CA TYR A 76 0.27 7.58 -2.37
C TYR A 76 -0.66 7.53 -1.15
N ILE A 77 -1.61 6.60 -1.14
CA ILE A 77 -2.58 6.47 -0.05
C ILE A 77 -1.87 6.18 1.27
N GLU A 78 -0.89 5.29 1.27
CA GLU A 78 -0.12 4.94 2.46
C GLU A 78 0.70 6.12 2.95
N ARG A 79 1.28 6.90 2.04
CA ARG A 79 2.04 8.08 2.40
C ARG A 79 1.16 9.10 3.11
N MET A 80 -0.03 9.36 2.58
CA MET A 80 -0.98 10.28 3.19
C MET A 80 -1.43 9.79 4.56
N ARG A 81 -1.70 8.49 4.67
CA ARG A 81 -2.13 7.89 5.94
C ARG A 81 -1.04 8.03 7.02
N LEU A 82 0.20 7.76 6.67
CA LEU A 82 1.31 7.91 7.61
C LEU A 82 1.50 9.35 8.03
N ARG A 83 1.36 10.28 7.09
CA ARG A 83 1.47 11.70 7.39
C ARG A 83 0.39 12.13 8.39
N ASP A 84 -0.84 11.67 8.20
CA ASP A 84 -1.94 11.96 9.11
C ASP A 84 -1.69 11.37 10.50
N LEU A 85 -1.19 10.15 10.56
CA LEU A 85 -0.86 9.51 11.82
C LEU A 85 0.22 10.27 12.57
N CYS A 86 1.25 10.73 11.86
CA CYS A 86 2.31 11.53 12.46
C CYS A 86 1.79 12.86 12.98
N ALA A 87 0.90 13.49 12.23
CA ALA A 87 0.31 14.76 12.65
C ALA A 87 -0.54 14.58 13.91
N ASN A 88 -1.33 13.51 13.97
CA ASN A 88 -2.16 13.20 15.12
C ASN A 88 -1.32 12.94 16.37
N LEU A 89 -0.24 12.18 16.23
CA LEU A 89 0.67 11.92 17.34
C LEU A 89 1.34 13.21 17.83
N LYS A 90 1.66 14.11 16.90
CA LYS A 90 2.24 15.39 17.24
C LYS A 90 1.27 16.23 18.05
N ILE A 91 0.00 16.23 17.69
CA ILE A 91 -1.04 16.98 18.39
C ILE A 91 -1.23 16.41 19.80
N GLU A 92 -1.27 15.09 19.92
CA GLU A 92 -1.47 14.44 21.20
C GLU A 92 -0.34 14.72 22.19
N LYS A 93 0.86 14.97 21.70
CA LYS A 93 2.02 15.22 22.56
C LYS A 93 2.14 16.65 23.05
N SER A 94 1.45 17.55 22.46
CA SER A 94 1.52 18.96 22.84
C SER A 94 0.65 19.31 24.10
#